data_534d93d9df80bf8170904e804ea2a54e
#
_entry.id   534d93d9df80bf8170904e804ea2a54e
#
_cell.length_a   1.000
_cell.length_b   1.000
_cell.length_c   1.000
_cell.angle_alpha   90.00
_cell.angle_beta   90.00
_cell.angle_gamma   90.00
#
_symmetry.space_group_name_H-M   'P 1'
#
loop_
_entity.id
_entity.type
_entity.pdbx_description
1 polymer ?
#
loop_
_entity_poly.entity_id
_entity_poly.type
_entity_poly.pdbx_seq_one_letter_code
_entity_poly.pdbx_strand_id
1 'polypeptide(L)'
;MSRGRSLAEGPQYLMPPKKGSDGIKPPPIIGRFGTSLKIGIVGLPNVGKSTFFNVLTNSQASAENFPFCTIDPNEKIFNAIFYLVALLDIAGLVKGAHNGQGLGNAFLSHISACDGIFHLTRAFEDDDITHVEGSVDPIRDIEIIHEELQLKDEEMIGPIIDKLEKVAVRGGDKKLKPEYDIMCKVKSWVIDQKKPVRFYHDWNDKEVSYKYHAIYYYYIRKKNKWLIKIKEWVDKYDPGALVIPFSGALELKLQELSAEERQKYLEANMTQSALPKIIKAGFAALQLEYFFTAGPDEVRAWTIRKGTKAPQAAGKIHTDFEKGFIMAEVMKYEDFKEEGSENAVKAAGKYRQQGRNYIVEDGDTIFFKFNTPQQPKKK
;
A
#
# COMPACT_ATOMS: atom_id res chain seq x y z
N MET A 1 -6.48 -29.06 -52.74
CA MET A 1 -5.32 -28.74 -51.88
C MET A 1 -5.55 -27.33 -51.30
N SER A 2 -6.08 -27.29 -50.11
CA SER A 2 -6.44 -26.04 -49.40
C SER A 2 -5.58 -25.97 -48.13
N ARG A 3 -4.75 -24.93 -48.01
CA ARG A 3 -3.98 -24.68 -46.79
C ARG A 3 -4.77 -23.67 -45.92
N GLY A 4 -5.23 -24.13 -44.76
CA GLY A 4 -5.82 -23.31 -43.77
C GLY A 4 -4.82 -22.34 -43.14
N ARG A 5 -5.26 -21.10 -42.94
CA ARG A 5 -4.52 -20.09 -42.17
C ARG A 5 -4.91 -20.22 -40.70
N SER A 6 -3.92 -20.36 -39.88
CA SER A 6 -3.98 -20.31 -38.43
C SER A 6 -4.45 -18.92 -37.95
N LEU A 7 -5.43 -18.90 -37.06
CA LEU A 7 -5.89 -17.73 -36.34
C LEU A 7 -4.88 -17.39 -35.24
N ALA A 8 -4.51 -16.13 -35.16
CA ALA A 8 -3.60 -15.58 -34.17
C ALA A 8 -4.18 -15.68 -32.77
N GLU A 9 -3.37 -16.17 -31.86
CA GLU A 9 -3.64 -16.21 -30.42
C GLU A 9 -3.70 -14.79 -29.84
N GLY A 10 -4.80 -14.47 -29.17
CA GLY A 10 -4.97 -13.24 -28.41
C GLY A 10 -4.16 -13.26 -27.10
N PRO A 11 -3.99 -12.12 -26.43
CA PRO A 11 -3.12 -11.98 -25.28
C PRO A 11 -3.57 -12.90 -24.13
N GLN A 12 -2.67 -13.79 -23.71
CA GLN A 12 -2.86 -14.64 -22.54
C GLN A 12 -2.94 -13.76 -21.28
N TYR A 13 -4.12 -13.70 -20.70
CA TYR A 13 -4.28 -13.23 -19.32
C TYR A 13 -3.65 -14.27 -18.39
N LEU A 14 -2.69 -13.82 -17.58
CA LEU A 14 -2.08 -14.65 -16.53
C LEU A 14 -3.19 -15.12 -15.58
N MET A 15 -3.53 -16.39 -15.68
CA MET A 15 -4.39 -17.07 -14.71
C MET A 15 -3.69 -17.15 -13.35
N PRO A 16 -4.43 -17.00 -12.24
CA PRO A 16 -3.88 -17.24 -10.91
C PRO A 16 -3.40 -18.69 -10.80
N PRO A 17 -2.33 -18.99 -10.05
CA PRO A 17 -1.78 -20.34 -9.95
C PRO A 17 -2.81 -21.29 -9.33
N LYS A 18 -2.92 -22.49 -9.93
CA LYS A 18 -3.78 -23.58 -9.48
C LYS A 18 -3.44 -23.96 -8.04
N LYS A 19 -4.47 -24.10 -7.21
CA LYS A 19 -4.37 -24.70 -5.86
C LYS A 19 -3.76 -26.09 -5.96
N GLY A 20 -2.59 -26.25 -5.36
CA GLY A 20 -1.95 -27.57 -5.21
C GLY A 20 -0.44 -27.46 -5.18
N SER A 21 0.15 -27.00 -4.08
CA SER A 21 1.46 -27.43 -3.59
C SER A 21 1.67 -26.91 -2.16
N ASP A 22 1.98 -27.83 -1.33
CA ASP A 22 2.63 -27.76 -0.02
C ASP A 22 2.85 -26.40 0.64
N GLY A 23 2.10 -26.17 1.71
CA GLY A 23 2.50 -25.64 3.02
C GLY A 23 3.34 -24.39 3.15
N ILE A 24 3.49 -23.51 2.17
CA ILE A 24 4.10 -22.19 2.40
C ILE A 24 3.04 -21.30 3.02
N LYS A 25 3.12 -21.11 4.34
CA LYS A 25 2.30 -20.10 5.02
C LYS A 25 2.50 -18.76 4.30
N PRO A 26 1.41 -18.05 3.96
CA PRO A 26 1.55 -16.70 3.41
C PRO A 26 2.40 -15.87 4.38
N PRO A 27 3.25 -14.96 3.86
CA PRO A 27 4.07 -14.11 4.71
C PRO A 27 3.17 -13.38 5.71
N PRO A 28 3.59 -13.27 6.97
CA PRO A 28 2.76 -12.67 8.01
C PRO A 28 2.41 -11.24 7.64
N ILE A 29 1.15 -10.84 7.91
CA ILE A 29 0.67 -9.49 7.65
C ILE A 29 1.43 -8.54 8.56
N ILE A 30 2.24 -7.69 7.97
CA ILE A 30 3.11 -6.78 8.66
C ILE A 30 2.46 -5.37 8.65
N GLY A 31 2.22 -4.71 9.81
CA GLY A 31 1.72 -3.32 9.93
C GLY A 31 0.72 -3.06 11.04
N ARG A 32 0.39 -1.77 11.20
CA ARG A 32 -0.60 -1.36 12.19
C ARG A 32 -1.97 -1.95 11.88
N PHE A 33 -2.63 -2.50 12.89
CA PHE A 33 -4.03 -2.89 12.81
C PHE A 33 -4.91 -1.65 13.01
N GLY A 34 -4.98 -0.79 11.99
CA GLY A 34 -5.74 0.46 12.04
C GLY A 34 -6.83 0.52 10.97
N THR A 35 -7.83 1.37 11.20
CA THR A 35 -8.93 1.59 10.25
C THR A 35 -8.61 2.67 9.21
N SER A 36 -7.60 3.52 9.46
CA SER A 36 -7.18 4.59 8.55
C SER A 36 -5.72 4.34 8.17
N LEU A 37 -5.52 3.82 6.97
CA LEU A 37 -4.20 3.56 6.42
C LEU A 37 -3.71 4.80 5.66
N LYS A 38 -2.39 5.04 5.74
CA LYS A 38 -1.74 6.20 5.12
C LYS A 38 -0.62 5.76 4.19
N ILE A 39 -0.59 6.35 2.99
CA ILE A 39 0.53 6.19 2.06
C ILE A 39 1.25 7.53 1.93
N GLY A 40 2.54 7.53 2.20
CA GLY A 40 3.41 8.69 2.00
C GLY A 40 3.99 8.73 0.59
N ILE A 41 4.09 9.92 0.00
CA ILE A 41 4.78 10.16 -1.26
C ILE A 41 6.15 10.70 -0.93
N VAL A 42 7.20 9.96 -1.28
CA VAL A 42 8.59 10.23 -0.92
C VAL A 42 9.45 10.40 -2.16
N GLY A 43 10.45 11.23 -2.09
CA GLY A 43 11.43 11.47 -3.14
C GLY A 43 12.20 12.76 -2.90
N LEU A 44 13.26 12.98 -3.66
CA LEU A 44 14.03 14.23 -3.62
C LEU A 44 13.15 15.44 -4.00
N PRO A 45 13.57 16.68 -3.72
CA PRO A 45 12.91 17.87 -4.25
C PRO A 45 12.80 17.84 -5.79
N ASN A 46 11.74 18.44 -6.33
CA ASN A 46 11.50 18.63 -7.76
C ASN A 46 11.39 17.33 -8.61
N VAL A 47 11.05 16.19 -7.99
CA VAL A 47 10.77 14.92 -8.71
C VAL A 47 9.30 14.77 -9.13
N GLY A 48 8.42 15.72 -8.77
CA GLY A 48 7.01 15.72 -9.12
C GLY A 48 6.06 15.12 -8.08
N LYS A 49 6.43 15.11 -6.78
CA LYS A 49 5.61 14.57 -5.69
C LYS A 49 4.23 15.23 -5.60
N SER A 50 4.19 16.57 -5.51
CA SER A 50 2.93 17.31 -5.39
C SER A 50 2.07 17.19 -6.66
N THR A 51 2.70 17.10 -7.84
CA THR A 51 1.99 16.78 -9.09
C THR A 51 1.33 15.40 -9.01
N PHE A 52 2.05 14.40 -8.52
CA PHE A 52 1.54 13.05 -8.33
C PHE A 52 0.40 13.00 -7.30
N PHE A 53 0.56 13.71 -6.20
CA PHE A 53 -0.49 13.87 -5.18
C PHE A 53 -1.76 14.49 -5.79
N ASN A 54 -1.62 15.59 -6.54
CA ASN A 54 -2.74 16.28 -7.19
C ASN A 54 -3.49 15.37 -8.16
N VAL A 55 -2.74 14.62 -8.97
CA VAL A 55 -3.30 13.65 -9.91
C VAL A 55 -4.09 12.55 -9.20
N LEU A 56 -3.57 12.00 -8.11
CA LEU A 56 -4.23 10.94 -7.36
C LEU A 56 -5.45 11.42 -6.57
N THR A 57 -5.40 12.64 -6.02
CA THR A 57 -6.45 13.17 -5.14
C THR A 57 -7.44 14.08 -5.85
N ASN A 58 -7.23 14.33 -7.14
CA ASN A 58 -7.98 15.32 -7.91
C ASN A 58 -8.02 16.69 -7.19
N SER A 59 -6.86 17.15 -6.74
CA SER A 59 -6.71 18.39 -5.95
C SER A 59 -5.69 19.34 -6.57
N GLN A 60 -5.59 20.54 -6.02
CA GLN A 60 -4.68 21.61 -6.44
C GLN A 60 -3.77 22.00 -5.26
N ALA A 61 -2.93 21.10 -4.75
CA ALA A 61 -1.86 21.49 -3.87
C ALA A 61 -0.77 22.24 -4.67
N SER A 62 -0.10 23.23 -4.04
CA SER A 62 0.97 23.98 -4.69
C SER A 62 2.07 23.04 -5.19
N ALA A 63 2.32 23.08 -6.50
CA ALA A 63 3.36 22.30 -7.15
C ALA A 63 4.33 23.27 -7.83
N GLU A 64 5.17 23.93 -7.02
CA GLU A 64 6.16 24.88 -7.51
C GLU A 64 7.51 24.20 -7.72
N ASN A 65 8.34 24.76 -8.63
CA ASN A 65 9.64 24.18 -9.00
C ASN A 65 10.78 24.59 -8.05
N PHE A 66 10.46 24.95 -6.81
CA PHE A 66 11.46 25.30 -5.80
C PHE A 66 11.66 24.15 -4.79
N PRO A 67 12.89 23.95 -4.30
CA PRO A 67 13.13 22.99 -3.21
C PRO A 67 12.29 23.36 -1.97
N PHE A 68 11.72 22.36 -1.30
CA PHE A 68 10.93 22.52 -0.06
C PHE A 68 9.61 23.32 -0.16
N CYS A 69 8.94 23.29 -1.31
CA CYS A 69 7.61 23.90 -1.45
C CYS A 69 6.59 23.31 -0.47
N THR A 70 6.69 22.02 -0.16
CA THR A 70 5.86 21.34 0.83
C THR A 70 6.58 21.40 2.18
N ILE A 71 6.14 22.29 3.07
CA ILE A 71 6.66 22.42 4.45
C ILE A 71 5.83 21.52 5.37
N ASP A 72 4.52 21.69 5.34
CA ASP A 72 3.56 20.82 6.05
C ASP A 72 2.96 19.79 5.08
N PRO A 73 2.80 18.52 5.49
CA PRO A 73 2.26 17.51 4.61
C PRO A 73 0.81 17.79 4.25
N ASN A 74 0.49 17.77 2.97
CA ASN A 74 -0.89 17.77 2.51
C ASN A 74 -1.47 16.37 2.73
N GLU A 75 -2.55 16.26 3.51
CA GLU A 75 -3.26 15.00 3.71
C GLU A 75 -4.62 15.05 3.01
N LYS A 76 -4.89 14.11 2.13
CA LYS A 76 -6.21 13.94 1.50
C LYS A 76 -6.57 12.47 1.37
N ILE A 77 -7.86 12.23 1.43
CA ILE A 77 -8.42 10.90 1.18
C ILE A 77 -8.44 10.66 -0.33
N PHE A 78 -7.82 9.60 -0.73
CA PHE A 78 -7.82 9.10 -2.08
C PHE A 78 -9.13 8.35 -2.35
N ASN A 79 -10.02 8.95 -3.16
CA ASN A 79 -11.29 8.37 -3.60
C ASN A 79 -11.15 7.77 -4.99
N ALA A 80 -10.60 6.57 -5.12
CA ALA A 80 -10.80 5.78 -6.32
C ALA A 80 -11.98 4.84 -6.09
N ILE A 81 -13.10 5.18 -6.66
CA ILE A 81 -14.41 4.48 -6.75
C ILE A 81 -14.88 3.71 -5.50
N PHE A 82 -13.98 3.11 -4.67
CA PHE A 82 -14.32 2.34 -3.46
C PHE A 82 -13.25 2.43 -2.35
N TYR A 83 -12.30 3.38 -2.41
CA TYR A 83 -11.07 3.31 -1.62
C TYR A 83 -10.85 4.54 -0.75
N LEU A 84 -10.75 4.34 0.55
CA LEU A 84 -10.42 5.37 1.53
C LEU A 84 -9.01 5.09 2.07
N VAL A 85 -7.99 5.63 1.39
CA VAL A 85 -6.60 5.64 1.89
C VAL A 85 -6.14 7.08 1.95
N ALA A 86 -5.61 7.50 3.07
CA ALA A 86 -5.03 8.84 3.20
C ALA A 86 -3.69 8.89 2.46
N LEU A 87 -3.54 9.87 1.57
CA LEU A 87 -2.27 10.20 0.93
C LEU A 87 -1.63 11.39 1.62
N LEU A 88 -0.33 11.29 1.89
CA LEU A 88 0.49 12.38 2.40
C LEU A 88 1.51 12.80 1.35
N ASP A 89 1.42 14.05 0.90
CA ASP A 89 2.49 14.69 0.13
C ASP A 89 3.55 15.18 1.12
N ILE A 90 4.66 14.44 1.19
CA ILE A 90 5.72 14.71 2.15
C ILE A 90 6.81 15.58 1.49
N ALA A 91 7.38 16.53 2.24
CA ALA A 91 8.47 17.39 1.79
C ALA A 91 9.62 16.59 1.13
N GLY A 92 10.38 17.22 0.23
CA GLY A 92 11.53 16.56 -0.40
C GLY A 92 12.60 16.18 0.61
N LEU A 93 13.05 14.92 0.59
CA LEU A 93 14.19 14.46 1.36
C LEU A 93 15.49 14.92 0.66
N VAL A 94 16.46 15.36 1.45
CA VAL A 94 17.80 15.67 0.98
C VAL A 94 18.81 14.88 1.79
N LYS A 95 20.01 14.69 1.26
CA LYS A 95 21.10 14.05 1.96
C LYS A 95 21.41 14.78 3.27
N GLY A 96 21.60 14.03 4.37
CA GLY A 96 21.83 14.59 5.72
C GLY A 96 20.56 14.96 6.50
N ALA A 97 19.38 14.57 6.01
CA ALA A 97 18.11 14.83 6.67
C ALA A 97 18.02 14.19 8.08
N HIS A 98 18.61 13.01 8.29
CA HIS A 98 18.71 12.35 9.60
C HIS A 98 19.47 13.21 10.64
N ASN A 99 20.43 14.02 10.21
CA ASN A 99 21.18 14.95 11.07
C ASN A 99 20.46 16.30 11.25
N GLY A 100 19.21 16.42 10.86
CA GLY A 100 18.42 17.65 10.98
C GLY A 100 18.66 18.69 9.89
N GLN A 101 19.34 18.33 8.80
CA GLN A 101 19.47 19.24 7.65
C GLN A 101 18.13 19.41 6.93
N GLY A 102 17.81 20.62 6.57
CA GLY A 102 16.53 20.99 5.96
C GLY A 102 15.34 20.72 6.88
N LEU A 103 14.29 20.11 6.35
CA LEU A 103 13.08 19.69 7.10
C LEU A 103 13.19 18.25 7.65
N GLY A 104 14.40 17.68 7.74
CA GLY A 104 14.68 16.27 7.91
C GLY A 104 13.93 15.57 9.05
N ASN A 105 13.92 16.13 10.28
CA ASN A 105 13.25 15.51 11.41
C ASN A 105 11.72 15.52 11.27
N ALA A 106 11.12 16.59 10.75
CA ALA A 106 9.69 16.66 10.48
C ALA A 106 9.29 15.66 9.38
N PHE A 107 10.06 15.60 8.30
CA PHE A 107 9.89 14.65 7.21
C PHE A 107 9.88 13.20 7.70
N LEU A 108 10.89 12.80 8.48
CA LEU A 108 11.02 11.43 8.99
C LEU A 108 9.90 11.07 9.98
N SER A 109 9.37 12.05 10.72
CA SER A 109 8.18 11.87 11.57
C SER A 109 6.93 11.59 10.73
N HIS A 110 6.77 12.27 9.60
CA HIS A 110 5.64 12.05 8.69
C HIS A 110 5.70 10.68 8.03
N ILE A 111 6.89 10.22 7.61
CA ILE A 111 7.07 8.86 7.06
C ILE A 111 6.71 7.80 8.10
N SER A 112 7.14 7.95 9.35
CA SER A 112 6.86 6.98 10.41
C SER A 112 5.37 6.87 10.73
N ALA A 113 4.54 7.84 10.32
CA ALA A 113 3.09 7.79 10.43
C ALA A 113 2.41 7.05 9.26
N CYS A 114 3.16 6.69 8.20
CA CYS A 114 2.62 6.01 7.02
C CYS A 114 2.66 4.49 7.17
N ASP A 115 1.71 3.81 6.51
CA ASP A 115 1.64 2.35 6.42
C ASP A 115 2.27 1.82 5.13
N GLY A 116 2.51 2.70 4.17
CA GLY A 116 3.20 2.43 2.92
C GLY A 116 3.78 3.69 2.30
N ILE A 117 4.67 3.53 1.32
CA ILE A 117 5.36 4.64 0.66
C ILE A 117 5.31 4.46 -0.85
N PHE A 118 4.92 5.53 -1.55
CA PHE A 118 5.21 5.70 -2.96
C PHE A 118 6.53 6.46 -3.12
N HIS A 119 7.55 5.78 -3.58
CA HIS A 119 8.83 6.39 -3.83
C HIS A 119 8.89 6.91 -5.28
N LEU A 120 8.99 8.23 -5.43
CA LEU A 120 9.13 8.90 -6.71
C LEU A 120 10.58 9.26 -7.01
N THR A 121 11.02 8.96 -8.23
CA THR A 121 12.31 9.40 -8.73
C THR A 121 12.15 10.10 -10.08
N ARG A 122 12.99 11.11 -10.31
CA ARG A 122 13.02 11.87 -11.55
C ARG A 122 13.87 11.14 -12.59
N ALA A 123 13.27 10.76 -13.70
CA ALA A 123 13.95 10.10 -14.79
C ALA A 123 13.80 10.88 -16.12
N PHE A 124 13.53 12.16 -16.07
CA PHE A 124 13.43 13.05 -17.23
C PHE A 124 14.38 14.23 -17.06
N GLU A 125 14.91 14.71 -18.17
CA GLU A 125 15.74 15.91 -18.23
C GLU A 125 14.84 17.09 -18.60
N ASP A 126 15.01 18.21 -17.91
CA ASP A 126 14.28 19.45 -18.12
C ASP A 126 15.14 20.59 -17.53
N ASP A 127 15.56 21.49 -18.39
CA ASP A 127 16.49 22.56 -18.02
C ASP A 127 15.81 23.64 -17.15
N ASP A 128 14.50 23.75 -17.21
CA ASP A 128 13.72 24.69 -16.39
C ASP A 128 13.51 24.22 -14.96
N ILE A 129 13.80 22.94 -14.68
CA ILE A 129 13.61 22.33 -13.36
C ILE A 129 14.96 21.95 -12.77
N THR A 130 15.41 22.69 -11.78
CA THR A 130 16.69 22.42 -11.09
C THR A 130 16.61 21.09 -10.31
N HIS A 131 17.65 20.24 -10.48
CA HIS A 131 17.84 19.04 -9.66
C HIS A 131 18.72 19.37 -8.44
N VAL A 132 18.29 18.93 -7.24
CA VAL A 132 19.01 19.25 -5.99
C VAL A 132 20.44 18.71 -5.98
N GLU A 133 20.71 17.60 -6.64
CA GLU A 133 22.04 16.98 -6.79
C GLU A 133 22.76 17.41 -8.08
N GLY A 134 22.31 18.49 -8.73
CA GLY A 134 22.92 19.07 -9.93
C GLY A 134 22.71 18.31 -11.24
N SER A 135 22.38 17.02 -11.21
CA SER A 135 22.15 16.20 -12.39
C SER A 135 21.08 15.14 -12.14
N VAL A 136 20.44 14.68 -13.20
CA VAL A 136 19.41 13.61 -13.12
C VAL A 136 20.12 12.26 -13.08
N ASP A 137 20.05 11.60 -11.93
CA ASP A 137 20.47 10.22 -11.73
C ASP A 137 19.49 9.50 -10.77
N PRO A 138 18.49 8.81 -11.31
CA PRO A 138 17.48 8.14 -10.48
C PRO A 138 18.03 7.06 -9.56
N ILE A 139 19.15 6.42 -9.90
CA ILE A 139 19.76 5.38 -9.06
C ILE A 139 20.35 6.02 -7.80
N ARG A 140 21.18 7.05 -7.96
CA ARG A 140 21.70 7.84 -6.85
C ARG A 140 20.57 8.36 -5.97
N ASP A 141 19.51 8.88 -6.58
CA ASP A 141 18.38 9.46 -5.86
C ASP A 141 17.64 8.40 -5.01
N ILE A 142 17.49 7.18 -5.53
CA ILE A 142 16.95 6.03 -4.78
C ILE A 142 17.87 5.70 -3.60
N GLU A 143 19.18 5.61 -3.83
CA GLU A 143 20.16 5.27 -2.81
C GLU A 143 20.17 6.30 -1.67
N ILE A 144 20.13 7.59 -1.98
CA ILE A 144 20.03 8.66 -0.97
C ILE A 144 18.81 8.46 -0.07
N ILE A 145 17.63 8.21 -0.65
CA ILE A 145 16.41 8.00 0.13
C ILE A 145 16.53 6.75 1.01
N HIS A 146 17.06 5.66 0.48
CA HIS A 146 17.24 4.41 1.24
C HIS A 146 18.22 4.59 2.39
N GLU A 147 19.34 5.28 2.16
CA GLU A 147 20.34 5.57 3.17
C GLU A 147 19.76 6.40 4.32
N GLU A 148 19.05 7.49 4.01
CA GLU A 148 18.44 8.36 5.02
C GLU A 148 17.37 7.64 5.87
N LEU A 149 16.54 6.80 5.22
CA LEU A 149 15.55 6.00 5.95
C LEU A 149 16.21 4.97 6.86
N GLN A 150 17.27 4.31 6.38
CA GLN A 150 18.02 3.33 7.17
C GLN A 150 18.72 3.98 8.36
N LEU A 151 19.37 5.13 8.17
CA LEU A 151 20.01 5.87 9.26
C LEU A 151 18.99 6.28 10.33
N LYS A 152 17.76 6.62 9.94
CA LYS A 152 16.68 6.91 10.88
C LYS A 152 16.21 5.68 11.65
N ASP A 153 16.10 4.54 10.98
CA ASP A 153 15.79 3.28 11.65
C ASP A 153 16.86 2.93 12.69
N GLU A 154 18.15 3.11 12.35
CA GLU A 154 19.29 2.91 13.29
C GLU A 154 19.18 3.83 14.51
N GLU A 155 18.89 5.12 14.29
CA GLU A 155 18.71 6.10 15.37
C GLU A 155 17.56 5.73 16.31
N MET A 156 16.47 5.17 15.78
CA MET A 156 15.31 4.78 16.58
C MET A 156 15.50 3.47 17.36
N ILE A 157 16.22 2.51 16.79
CA ILE A 157 16.42 1.18 17.40
C ILE A 157 17.25 1.26 18.69
N GLY A 158 18.30 2.08 18.72
CA GLY A 158 19.20 2.21 19.86
C GLY A 158 18.48 2.52 21.18
N PRO A 159 17.79 3.65 21.30
CA PRO A 159 17.06 4.04 22.51
C PRO A 159 16.00 3.04 22.97
N ILE A 160 15.35 2.33 22.03
CA ILE A 160 14.35 1.29 22.35
C ILE A 160 15.04 0.12 23.03
N ILE A 161 16.14 -0.36 22.47
CA ILE A 161 16.91 -1.48 23.07
C ILE A 161 17.44 -1.09 24.44
N ASP A 162 18.02 0.10 24.60
CA ASP A 162 18.55 0.58 25.88
C ASP A 162 17.47 0.64 26.96
N LYS A 163 16.27 1.08 26.59
CA LYS A 163 15.13 1.11 27.49
C LYS A 163 14.68 -0.29 27.87
N LEU A 164 14.54 -1.20 26.91
CA LEU A 164 14.14 -2.58 27.14
C LEU A 164 15.20 -3.33 27.95
N GLU A 165 16.49 -3.12 27.70
CA GLU A 165 17.58 -3.74 28.47
C GLU A 165 17.50 -3.36 29.95
N LYS A 166 17.30 -2.06 30.25
CA LYS A 166 17.17 -1.58 31.62
C LYS A 166 16.03 -2.26 32.37
N VAL A 167 14.88 -2.48 31.74
CA VAL A 167 13.69 -3.04 32.38
C VAL A 167 13.67 -4.56 32.33
N ALA A 168 13.90 -5.16 31.15
CA ALA A 168 13.76 -6.61 30.98
C ALA A 168 14.96 -7.40 31.51
N VAL A 169 16.19 -6.87 31.35
CA VAL A 169 17.42 -7.58 31.74
C VAL A 169 17.86 -7.14 33.11
N ARG A 170 18.15 -5.86 33.34
CA ARG A 170 18.63 -5.33 34.62
C ARG A 170 17.51 -5.26 35.66
N GLY A 171 16.28 -4.92 35.27
CA GLY A 171 15.11 -4.88 36.16
C GLY A 171 14.44 -6.24 36.40
N GLY A 172 14.83 -7.27 35.65
CA GLY A 172 14.31 -8.63 35.81
C GLY A 172 12.88 -8.88 35.37
N ASP A 173 12.30 -8.00 34.57
CA ASP A 173 10.92 -8.16 34.03
C ASP A 173 10.88 -9.20 32.92
N LYS A 174 10.53 -10.44 33.31
CA LYS A 174 10.42 -11.58 32.39
C LYS A 174 9.38 -11.39 31.29
N LYS A 175 8.40 -10.52 31.45
CA LYS A 175 7.34 -10.28 30.45
C LYS A 175 7.89 -9.51 29.25
N LEU A 176 8.85 -8.61 29.48
CA LEU A 176 9.46 -7.80 28.44
C LEU A 176 10.71 -8.45 27.80
N LYS A 177 11.18 -9.58 28.35
CA LYS A 177 12.33 -10.30 27.80
C LYS A 177 12.14 -10.74 26.34
N PRO A 178 10.98 -11.29 25.90
CA PRO A 178 10.76 -11.62 24.50
C PRO A 178 10.83 -10.41 23.57
N GLU A 179 10.30 -9.25 24.00
CA GLU A 179 10.37 -8.01 23.25
C GLU A 179 11.81 -7.52 23.07
N TYR A 180 12.60 -7.56 24.13
CA TYR A 180 14.02 -7.26 24.07
C TYR A 180 14.76 -8.17 23.08
N ASP A 181 14.51 -9.48 23.12
CA ASP A 181 15.16 -10.46 22.24
C ASP A 181 14.79 -10.21 20.75
N ILE A 182 13.53 -9.83 20.49
CA ILE A 182 13.08 -9.42 19.16
C ILE A 182 13.82 -8.17 18.69
N MET A 183 13.93 -7.15 19.54
CA MET A 183 14.63 -5.91 19.18
C MET A 183 16.12 -6.13 18.94
N CYS A 184 16.75 -7.07 19.64
CA CYS A 184 18.13 -7.48 19.36
C CYS A 184 18.26 -8.16 17.98
N LYS A 185 17.29 -8.99 17.56
CA LYS A 185 17.26 -9.56 16.22
C LYS A 185 17.09 -8.45 15.14
N VAL A 186 16.18 -7.49 15.38
CA VAL A 186 15.97 -6.34 14.48
C VAL A 186 17.27 -5.55 14.35
N LYS A 187 17.95 -5.25 15.46
CA LYS A 187 19.23 -4.55 15.44
C LYS A 187 20.24 -5.27 14.57
N SER A 188 20.45 -6.56 14.80
CA SER A 188 21.42 -7.34 14.02
C SER A 188 21.09 -7.36 12.54
N TRP A 189 19.82 -7.43 12.17
CA TRP A 189 19.40 -7.43 10.77
C TRP A 189 19.56 -6.06 10.10
N VAL A 190 19.11 -4.99 10.76
CA VAL A 190 19.06 -3.64 10.18
C VAL A 190 20.42 -2.95 10.27
N ILE A 191 21.09 -3.02 11.45
CA ILE A 191 22.32 -2.28 11.69
C ILE A 191 23.54 -3.07 11.24
N ASP A 192 23.68 -4.34 11.67
CA ASP A 192 24.89 -5.11 11.40
C ASP A 192 24.92 -5.65 9.95
N GLN A 193 23.78 -6.12 9.44
CA GLN A 193 23.66 -6.66 8.08
C GLN A 193 23.21 -5.62 7.02
N LYS A 194 22.83 -4.41 7.43
CA LYS A 194 22.35 -3.33 6.56
C LYS A 194 21.19 -3.76 5.65
N LYS A 195 20.26 -4.56 6.18
CA LYS A 195 19.11 -5.08 5.43
C LYS A 195 17.80 -4.51 5.95
N PRO A 196 16.88 -4.10 5.07
CA PRO A 196 15.55 -3.66 5.47
C PRO A 196 14.79 -4.77 6.24
N VAL A 197 14.06 -4.38 7.28
CA VAL A 197 13.29 -5.31 8.14
C VAL A 197 12.31 -6.18 7.35
N ARG A 198 11.73 -5.64 6.25
CA ARG A 198 10.77 -6.35 5.40
C ARG A 198 11.30 -7.62 4.76
N PHE A 199 12.60 -7.76 4.59
CA PHE A 199 13.24 -8.96 4.01
C PHE A 199 13.61 -10.04 5.03
N TYR A 200 13.32 -9.81 6.29
CA TYR A 200 13.52 -10.85 7.29
C TYR A 200 12.37 -11.86 7.26
N HIS A 201 12.68 -13.14 7.08
CA HIS A 201 11.67 -14.18 6.82
C HIS A 201 11.26 -14.99 8.04
N ASP A 202 12.08 -15.01 9.10
CA ASP A 202 11.90 -15.90 10.24
C ASP A 202 11.08 -15.28 11.39
N TRP A 203 10.13 -14.39 11.05
CA TRP A 203 9.24 -13.84 12.04
C TRP A 203 8.14 -14.83 12.42
N ASN A 204 7.88 -15.00 13.70
CA ASN A 204 6.67 -15.68 14.16
C ASN A 204 5.51 -14.69 14.35
N ASP A 205 4.27 -15.22 14.47
CA ASP A 205 3.05 -14.41 14.54
C ASP A 205 3.04 -13.38 15.69
N LYS A 206 3.78 -13.65 16.79
CA LYS A 206 3.90 -12.74 17.94
C LYS A 206 4.93 -11.63 17.68
N GLU A 207 5.96 -11.92 16.93
CA GLU A 207 7.04 -10.98 16.58
C GLU A 207 6.57 -9.96 15.55
N VAL A 208 5.57 -10.30 14.73
CA VAL A 208 5.02 -9.41 13.66
C VAL A 208 4.41 -8.12 14.21
N SER A 209 3.86 -8.11 15.42
CA SER A 209 3.16 -6.95 15.98
C SER A 209 4.08 -5.76 16.31
N TYR A 210 5.39 -5.93 16.29
CA TYR A 210 6.39 -4.91 16.67
C TYR A 210 7.06 -4.21 15.46
N LYS A 211 6.50 -4.28 14.26
CA LYS A 211 7.19 -3.88 13.03
C LYS A 211 6.85 -2.52 12.48
N TYR A 212 7.89 -1.88 11.95
CA TYR A 212 7.83 -0.70 11.08
C TYR A 212 7.79 -1.12 9.60
N HIS A 213 7.02 -0.39 8.78
CA HIS A 213 6.84 -0.73 7.38
C HIS A 213 7.17 0.43 6.47
N ALA A 214 7.99 0.16 5.48
CA ALA A 214 8.05 0.93 4.27
C ALA A 214 7.86 -0.03 3.07
N ILE A 215 6.89 0.25 2.23
CA ILE A 215 6.67 -0.43 0.96
C ILE A 215 7.04 0.54 -0.14
N TYR A 216 8.03 0.19 -0.95
CA TYR A 216 8.57 1.09 -1.96
C TYR A 216 7.99 0.79 -3.33
N TYR A 217 7.49 1.84 -4.01
CA TYR A 217 7.11 1.80 -5.41
C TYR A 217 7.86 2.88 -6.17
N TYR A 218 8.38 2.53 -7.36
CA TYR A 218 9.19 3.43 -8.17
C TYR A 218 8.42 3.89 -9.41
N TYR A 219 8.45 5.19 -9.71
CA TYR A 219 7.74 5.79 -10.83
C TYR A 219 8.68 6.42 -11.85
N ILE A 220 8.49 6.10 -13.13
CA ILE A 220 9.35 6.56 -14.23
C ILE A 220 8.55 6.74 -15.52
N ARG A 221 8.92 7.74 -16.33
CA ARG A 221 8.34 8.03 -17.65
C ARG A 221 8.62 6.92 -18.67
N LYS A 222 7.63 6.56 -19.54
CA LYS A 222 7.77 5.55 -20.61
C LYS A 222 8.95 5.84 -21.57
N LYS A 223 9.65 4.76 -22.05
CA LYS A 223 10.78 4.80 -22.98
C LYS A 223 11.96 5.66 -22.49
N ASN A 224 12.39 5.45 -21.27
CA ASN A 224 13.51 6.17 -20.69
C ASN A 224 14.73 5.24 -20.53
N LYS A 225 15.93 5.79 -20.82
CA LYS A 225 17.21 5.09 -20.65
C LYS A 225 17.44 4.57 -19.22
N TRP A 226 16.81 5.21 -18.24
CA TRP A 226 16.91 4.86 -16.83
C TRP A 226 16.03 3.69 -16.41
N LEU A 227 14.97 3.38 -17.16
CA LEU A 227 13.99 2.38 -16.75
C LEU A 227 14.62 0.99 -16.51
N ILE A 228 15.50 0.59 -17.40
CA ILE A 228 16.22 -0.69 -17.29
C ILE A 228 17.13 -0.67 -16.06
N LYS A 229 17.93 0.37 -15.89
CA LYS A 229 18.86 0.50 -14.75
C LYS A 229 18.12 0.49 -13.40
N ILE A 230 16.99 1.20 -13.32
CA ILE A 230 16.17 1.20 -12.10
C ILE A 230 15.59 -0.19 -11.85
N LYS A 231 15.09 -0.87 -12.87
CA LYS A 231 14.58 -2.22 -12.72
C LYS A 231 15.67 -3.18 -12.25
N GLU A 232 16.86 -3.13 -12.82
CA GLU A 232 18.01 -3.94 -12.39
C GLU A 232 18.40 -3.64 -10.93
N TRP A 233 18.42 -2.36 -10.55
CA TRP A 233 18.69 -1.95 -9.16
C TRP A 233 17.63 -2.50 -8.21
N VAL A 234 16.34 -2.34 -8.56
CA VAL A 234 15.21 -2.83 -7.74
C VAL A 234 15.24 -4.35 -7.61
N ASP A 235 15.46 -5.09 -8.70
CA ASP A 235 15.54 -6.55 -8.65
C ASP A 235 16.68 -7.05 -7.76
N LYS A 236 17.77 -6.28 -7.65
CA LYS A 236 18.92 -6.61 -6.82
C LYS A 236 18.74 -6.24 -5.34
N TYR A 237 18.21 -5.05 -5.05
CA TYR A 237 18.22 -4.47 -3.70
C TYR A 237 16.84 -4.40 -3.05
N ASP A 238 15.77 -4.49 -3.83
CA ASP A 238 14.38 -4.49 -3.35
C ASP A 238 13.51 -5.47 -4.16
N PRO A 239 13.86 -6.76 -4.15
CA PRO A 239 13.18 -7.77 -4.95
C PRO A 239 11.68 -7.85 -4.61
N GLY A 240 10.83 -7.78 -5.64
CA GLY A 240 9.38 -7.79 -5.50
C GLY A 240 8.73 -6.41 -5.52
N ALA A 241 9.49 -5.32 -5.41
CA ALA A 241 8.95 -3.98 -5.60
C ALA A 241 8.56 -3.73 -7.07
N LEU A 242 7.45 -3.02 -7.26
CA LEU A 242 6.93 -2.71 -8.58
C LEU A 242 7.53 -1.40 -9.10
N VAL A 243 8.03 -1.45 -10.33
CA VAL A 243 8.47 -0.25 -11.08
C VAL A 243 7.37 0.13 -12.05
N ILE A 244 6.75 1.30 -11.88
CA ILE A 244 5.66 1.77 -12.72
C ILE A 244 6.06 3.10 -13.37
N PRO A 245 6.24 3.13 -14.72
CA PRO A 245 6.45 4.38 -15.44
C PRO A 245 5.22 5.29 -15.35
N PHE A 246 5.44 6.55 -15.00
CA PHE A 246 4.41 7.56 -14.80
C PHE A 246 4.77 8.86 -15.52
N SER A 247 3.77 9.57 -16.06
CA SER A 247 3.94 10.91 -16.61
C SER A 247 2.92 11.87 -16.00
N GLY A 248 3.37 12.72 -15.07
CA GLY A 248 2.50 13.71 -14.41
C GLY A 248 1.79 14.64 -15.41
N ALA A 249 2.50 15.11 -16.43
CA ALA A 249 1.93 15.97 -17.46
C ALA A 249 0.82 15.25 -18.28
N LEU A 250 1.01 13.96 -18.59
CA LEU A 250 -0.03 13.18 -19.27
C LEU A 250 -1.27 13.04 -18.38
N GLU A 251 -1.09 12.64 -17.12
CA GLU A 251 -2.21 12.39 -16.23
C GLU A 251 -2.99 13.67 -15.90
N LEU A 252 -2.30 14.81 -15.70
CA LEU A 252 -2.96 16.12 -15.53
C LEU A 252 -3.80 16.46 -16.76
N LYS A 253 -3.23 16.30 -17.98
CA LYS A 253 -3.98 16.53 -19.20
C LYS A 253 -5.19 15.63 -19.33
N LEU A 254 -5.09 14.36 -18.94
CA LEU A 254 -6.22 13.44 -18.98
C LEU A 254 -7.33 13.81 -17.98
N GLN A 255 -7.00 14.51 -16.88
CA GLN A 255 -8.01 14.99 -15.93
C GLN A 255 -8.85 16.15 -16.47
N GLU A 256 -8.29 16.96 -17.38
CA GLU A 256 -8.99 18.08 -18.02
C GLU A 256 -9.97 17.63 -19.11
N LEU A 257 -9.84 16.39 -19.61
CA LEU A 257 -10.61 15.86 -20.71
C LEU A 257 -11.87 15.10 -20.23
N SER A 258 -12.95 15.18 -21.00
CA SER A 258 -14.11 14.31 -20.82
C SER A 258 -13.74 12.83 -21.04
N ALA A 259 -14.59 11.90 -20.62
CA ALA A 259 -14.33 10.48 -20.77
C ALA A 259 -14.09 10.04 -22.23
N GLU A 260 -14.88 10.60 -23.16
CA GLU A 260 -14.76 10.29 -24.59
C GLU A 260 -13.49 10.90 -25.20
N GLU A 261 -13.18 12.15 -24.88
CA GLU A 261 -11.96 12.83 -25.34
C GLU A 261 -10.71 12.16 -24.79
N ARG A 262 -10.75 11.71 -23.51
CA ARG A 262 -9.66 10.97 -22.87
C ARG A 262 -9.34 9.69 -23.64
N GLN A 263 -10.35 8.91 -23.99
CA GLN A 263 -10.15 7.68 -24.74
C GLN A 263 -9.55 7.97 -26.12
N LYS A 264 -10.10 8.92 -26.87
CA LYS A 264 -9.57 9.34 -28.18
C LYS A 264 -8.12 9.83 -28.10
N TYR A 265 -7.80 10.60 -27.04
CA TYR A 265 -6.44 11.10 -26.82
C TYR A 265 -5.45 9.96 -26.55
N LEU A 266 -5.83 8.99 -25.72
CA LEU A 266 -4.99 7.82 -25.39
C LEU A 266 -4.75 6.94 -26.62
N GLU A 267 -5.77 6.69 -27.42
CA GLU A 267 -5.68 5.93 -28.68
C GLU A 267 -4.80 6.65 -29.71
N ALA A 268 -5.02 7.94 -29.94
CA ALA A 268 -4.24 8.73 -30.90
C ALA A 268 -2.75 8.82 -30.56
N ASN A 269 -2.41 8.83 -29.26
CA ASN A 269 -1.04 8.89 -28.78
C ASN A 269 -0.44 7.51 -28.44
N MET A 270 -1.15 6.42 -28.73
CA MET A 270 -0.73 5.02 -28.40
C MET A 270 -0.20 4.92 -26.98
N THR A 271 -0.89 5.50 -26.01
CA THR A 271 -0.50 5.56 -24.61
C THR A 271 -1.63 5.13 -23.70
N GLN A 272 -1.33 4.92 -22.41
CA GLN A 272 -2.30 4.53 -21.39
C GLN A 272 -2.02 5.29 -20.11
N SER A 273 -3.09 5.60 -19.35
CA SER A 273 -2.96 6.10 -17.99
C SER A 273 -2.28 5.07 -17.09
N ALA A 274 -1.36 5.52 -16.26
CA ALA A 274 -0.71 4.69 -15.26
C ALA A 274 -1.52 4.60 -13.95
N LEU A 275 -2.50 5.50 -13.73
CA LEU A 275 -3.26 5.60 -12.48
C LEU A 275 -3.94 4.30 -12.06
N PRO A 276 -4.65 3.55 -12.92
CA PRO A 276 -5.28 2.30 -12.50
C PRO A 276 -4.27 1.27 -11.99
N LYS A 277 -3.08 1.23 -12.59
CA LYS A 277 -2.00 0.33 -12.17
C LYS A 277 -1.40 0.78 -10.84
N ILE A 278 -1.20 2.08 -10.65
CA ILE A 278 -0.69 2.70 -9.43
C ILE A 278 -1.63 2.41 -8.25
N ILE A 279 -2.92 2.63 -8.46
CA ILE A 279 -3.96 2.40 -7.46
C ILE A 279 -3.95 0.93 -7.02
N LYS A 280 -4.05 0.00 -7.96
CA LYS A 280 -3.99 -1.44 -7.67
C LYS A 280 -2.71 -1.84 -6.93
N ALA A 281 -1.58 -1.27 -7.32
CA ALA A 281 -0.30 -1.52 -6.69
C ALA A 281 -0.27 -1.02 -5.24
N GLY A 282 -0.77 0.18 -4.95
CA GLY A 282 -0.91 0.73 -3.59
C GLY A 282 -1.79 -0.15 -2.70
N PHE A 283 -2.89 -0.66 -3.25
CA PHE A 283 -3.80 -1.57 -2.56
C PHE A 283 -3.15 -2.90 -2.23
N ALA A 284 -2.52 -3.53 -3.22
CA ALA A 284 -1.79 -4.78 -3.04
C ALA A 284 -0.68 -4.65 -1.99
N ALA A 285 -0.01 -3.50 -1.97
CA ALA A 285 1.05 -3.21 -1.00
C ALA A 285 0.55 -3.11 0.44
N LEU A 286 -0.60 -2.47 0.64
CA LEU A 286 -1.25 -2.40 1.94
C LEU A 286 -2.00 -3.68 2.30
N GLN A 287 -1.96 -4.70 1.41
CA GLN A 287 -2.70 -5.96 1.55
C GLN A 287 -4.20 -5.72 1.81
N LEU A 288 -4.79 -4.82 1.04
CA LEU A 288 -6.20 -4.50 1.14
C LEU A 288 -7.04 -5.41 0.25
N GLU A 289 -8.18 -5.80 0.77
CA GLU A 289 -9.21 -6.61 0.12
C GLU A 289 -10.58 -5.96 0.37
N TYR A 290 -11.59 -6.38 -0.39
CA TYR A 290 -12.95 -5.88 -0.27
C TYR A 290 -13.92 -6.97 0.06
N PHE A 291 -14.93 -6.63 0.84
CA PHE A 291 -16.18 -7.33 0.85
C PHE A 291 -17.32 -6.36 0.52
N PHE A 292 -18.42 -6.89 0.09
CA PHE A 292 -19.60 -6.14 -0.27
C PHE A 292 -20.76 -6.45 0.68
N THR A 293 -21.56 -5.42 0.94
CA THR A 293 -22.91 -5.58 1.48
C THR A 293 -23.89 -5.16 0.41
N ALA A 294 -24.92 -5.97 0.17
CA ALA A 294 -25.97 -5.69 -0.78
C ALA A 294 -27.31 -5.62 -0.03
N GLY A 295 -28.01 -4.50 -0.16
CA GLY A 295 -29.37 -4.28 0.32
C GLY A 295 -30.28 -3.91 -0.83
N PRO A 296 -31.59 -3.76 -0.59
CA PRO A 296 -32.56 -3.36 -1.62
C PRO A 296 -32.21 -2.01 -2.26
N ASP A 297 -31.65 -1.10 -1.47
CA ASP A 297 -31.45 0.30 -1.85
C ASP A 297 -29.99 0.62 -2.18
N GLU A 298 -29.03 -0.16 -1.67
CA GLU A 298 -27.60 0.16 -1.78
C GLU A 298 -26.74 -1.10 -1.85
N VAL A 299 -25.73 -1.07 -2.73
CA VAL A 299 -24.58 -1.98 -2.72
C VAL A 299 -23.36 -1.20 -2.29
N ARG A 300 -22.68 -1.62 -1.22
CA ARG A 300 -21.54 -0.94 -0.67
C ARG A 300 -20.31 -1.84 -0.54
N ALA A 301 -19.16 -1.34 -0.98
CA ALA A 301 -17.88 -1.98 -0.78
C ALA A 301 -17.23 -1.50 0.54
N TRP A 302 -16.64 -2.45 1.25
CA TRP A 302 -15.96 -2.21 2.52
C TRP A 302 -14.53 -2.69 2.44
N THR A 303 -13.60 -1.81 2.76
CA THR A 303 -12.17 -2.12 2.73
C THR A 303 -11.74 -2.81 4.01
N ILE A 304 -11.06 -3.93 3.86
CA ILE A 304 -10.44 -4.71 4.95
C ILE A 304 -9.02 -5.06 4.60
N ARG A 305 -8.24 -5.51 5.57
CA ARG A 305 -6.93 -6.12 5.32
C ARG A 305 -7.10 -7.61 5.08
N LYS A 306 -6.24 -8.15 4.25
CA LYS A 306 -6.11 -9.59 4.05
C LYS A 306 -5.97 -10.32 5.38
N GLY A 307 -6.70 -11.42 5.54
CA GLY A 307 -6.72 -12.17 6.80
C GLY A 307 -7.66 -11.61 7.87
N THR A 308 -8.46 -10.58 7.57
CA THR A 308 -9.49 -10.06 8.49
C THR A 308 -10.57 -11.11 8.72
N LYS A 309 -10.90 -11.36 9.99
CA LYS A 309 -12.00 -12.28 10.36
C LYS A 309 -13.36 -11.61 10.27
N ALA A 310 -14.41 -12.43 10.06
CA ALA A 310 -15.78 -11.95 9.88
C ALA A 310 -16.29 -10.97 10.97
N PRO A 311 -16.04 -11.16 12.28
CA PRO A 311 -16.44 -10.15 13.29
C PRO A 311 -15.75 -8.82 13.09
N GLN A 312 -14.45 -8.81 12.77
CA GLN A 312 -13.69 -7.59 12.54
C GLN A 312 -14.15 -6.88 11.24
N ALA A 313 -14.50 -7.65 10.22
CA ALA A 313 -15.09 -7.12 8.99
C ALA A 313 -16.46 -6.48 9.27
N ALA A 314 -17.31 -7.12 10.07
CA ALA A 314 -18.57 -6.54 10.55
C ALA A 314 -18.36 -5.23 11.32
N GLY A 315 -17.27 -5.15 12.11
CA GLY A 315 -16.85 -3.95 12.84
C GLY A 315 -16.52 -2.75 11.95
N LYS A 316 -16.18 -2.98 10.68
CA LYS A 316 -15.99 -1.90 9.69
C LYS A 316 -17.28 -1.19 9.34
N ILE A 317 -18.41 -1.90 9.43
CA ILE A 317 -19.73 -1.32 9.20
C ILE A 317 -20.16 -0.55 10.44
N HIS A 318 -20.11 -1.19 11.60
CA HIS A 318 -20.45 -0.59 12.89
C HIS A 318 -19.85 -1.42 14.04
N THR A 319 -19.38 -0.77 15.10
CA THR A 319 -18.77 -1.44 16.27
C THR A 319 -19.71 -2.42 16.96
N ASP A 320 -21.01 -2.18 16.92
CA ASP A 320 -22.03 -3.08 17.52
C ASP A 320 -22.17 -4.38 16.72
N PHE A 321 -21.89 -4.38 15.42
CA PHE A 321 -21.90 -5.57 14.60
C PHE A 321 -20.76 -6.51 15.00
N GLU A 322 -19.58 -5.97 15.31
CA GLU A 322 -18.46 -6.76 15.83
C GLU A 322 -18.76 -7.38 17.18
N LYS A 323 -19.26 -6.55 18.13
CA LYS A 323 -19.57 -6.99 19.50
C LYS A 323 -20.70 -8.01 19.53
N GLY A 324 -21.77 -7.74 18.78
CA GLY A 324 -22.96 -8.59 18.70
C GLY A 324 -22.90 -9.70 17.66
N PHE A 325 -21.77 -9.89 16.99
CA PHE A 325 -21.64 -10.84 15.88
C PHE A 325 -22.10 -12.26 16.22
N ILE A 326 -23.00 -12.80 15.41
CA ILE A 326 -23.49 -14.17 15.48
C ILE A 326 -22.86 -15.02 14.37
N MET A 327 -23.12 -14.65 13.11
CA MET A 327 -22.62 -15.33 11.93
C MET A 327 -22.60 -14.40 10.72
N ALA A 328 -21.86 -14.80 9.68
CA ALA A 328 -21.86 -14.19 8.38
C ALA A 328 -22.49 -15.14 7.35
N GLU A 329 -23.43 -14.66 6.57
CA GLU A 329 -23.92 -15.36 5.39
C GLU A 329 -23.17 -14.82 4.19
N VAL A 330 -22.43 -15.69 3.49
CA VAL A 330 -21.44 -15.33 2.48
C VAL A 330 -21.78 -15.95 1.15
N MET A 331 -21.79 -15.15 0.09
CA MET A 331 -21.75 -15.60 -1.30
C MET A 331 -20.57 -14.97 -2.02
N LYS A 332 -19.97 -15.69 -2.96
CA LYS A 332 -18.88 -15.15 -3.80
C LYS A 332 -19.46 -14.28 -4.90
N TYR A 333 -18.73 -13.25 -5.28
CA TYR A 333 -19.13 -12.40 -6.42
C TYR A 333 -19.25 -13.22 -7.72
N GLU A 334 -18.33 -14.16 -7.96
CA GLU A 334 -18.36 -15.03 -9.12
C GLU A 334 -19.60 -15.92 -9.13
N ASP A 335 -19.98 -16.49 -7.98
CA ASP A 335 -21.19 -17.30 -7.83
C ASP A 335 -22.44 -16.46 -8.11
N PHE A 336 -22.50 -15.22 -7.58
CA PHE A 336 -23.61 -14.32 -7.85
C PHE A 336 -23.70 -13.94 -9.33
N LYS A 337 -22.56 -13.69 -9.97
CA LYS A 337 -22.49 -13.34 -11.40
C LYS A 337 -22.93 -14.51 -12.30
N GLU A 338 -22.58 -15.73 -11.92
CA GLU A 338 -22.97 -16.96 -12.65
C GLU A 338 -24.46 -17.24 -12.51
N GLU A 339 -24.98 -17.20 -11.30
CA GLU A 339 -26.38 -17.56 -10.99
C GLU A 339 -27.37 -16.42 -11.23
N GLY A 340 -26.91 -15.17 -11.31
CA GLY A 340 -27.71 -13.98 -11.63
C GLY A 340 -28.59 -13.44 -10.52
N SER A 341 -28.78 -14.17 -9.40
CA SER A 341 -29.56 -13.69 -8.26
C SER A 341 -29.18 -14.40 -6.96
N GLU A 342 -29.38 -13.73 -5.81
CA GLU A 342 -29.16 -14.31 -4.49
C GLU A 342 -29.97 -15.58 -4.25
N ASN A 343 -31.23 -15.62 -4.72
CA ASN A 343 -32.07 -16.79 -4.58
C ASN A 343 -31.55 -17.99 -5.39
N ALA A 344 -30.99 -17.76 -6.57
CA ALA A 344 -30.39 -18.81 -7.39
C ALA A 344 -29.07 -19.31 -6.73
N VAL A 345 -28.25 -18.41 -6.16
CA VAL A 345 -27.06 -18.78 -5.37
C VAL A 345 -27.46 -19.68 -4.17
N LYS A 346 -28.53 -19.32 -3.47
CA LYS A 346 -29.07 -20.15 -2.37
C LYS A 346 -29.54 -21.52 -2.86
N ALA A 347 -30.27 -21.56 -3.95
CA ALA A 347 -30.76 -22.82 -4.54
C ALA A 347 -29.59 -23.70 -5.03
N ALA A 348 -28.54 -23.13 -5.54
CA ALA A 348 -27.33 -23.83 -5.95
C ALA A 348 -26.44 -24.29 -4.77
N GLY A 349 -26.79 -23.95 -3.52
CA GLY A 349 -26.03 -24.32 -2.32
C GLY A 349 -24.70 -23.56 -2.18
N LYS A 350 -24.54 -22.46 -2.93
CA LYS A 350 -23.33 -21.60 -2.92
C LYS A 350 -23.39 -20.48 -1.88
N TYR A 351 -24.50 -20.34 -1.17
CA TYR A 351 -24.71 -19.42 -0.06
C TYR A 351 -24.33 -20.09 1.26
N ARG A 352 -23.26 -19.59 1.91
CA ARG A 352 -22.61 -20.28 3.03
C ARG A 352 -22.77 -19.52 4.33
N GLN A 353 -23.08 -20.24 5.41
CA GLN A 353 -23.05 -19.69 6.77
C GLN A 353 -21.66 -19.87 7.38
N GLN A 354 -21.06 -18.78 7.86
CA GLN A 354 -19.71 -18.72 8.38
C GLN A 354 -19.68 -18.17 9.81
N GLY A 355 -18.84 -18.76 10.63
CA GLY A 355 -18.68 -18.39 12.04
C GLY A 355 -17.56 -17.35 12.27
N ARG A 356 -17.24 -17.11 13.56
CA ARG A 356 -16.29 -16.10 14.01
C ARG A 356 -14.85 -16.26 13.48
N ASN A 357 -14.44 -17.45 13.10
CA ASN A 357 -13.08 -17.72 12.61
C ASN A 357 -12.97 -17.63 11.08
N TYR A 358 -14.05 -17.35 10.39
CA TYR A 358 -14.02 -17.17 8.95
C TYR A 358 -13.15 -15.98 8.59
N ILE A 359 -12.18 -16.20 7.71
CA ILE A 359 -11.36 -15.16 7.11
C ILE A 359 -12.09 -14.70 5.85
N VAL A 360 -12.45 -13.43 5.82
CA VAL A 360 -13.12 -12.81 4.67
C VAL A 360 -12.16 -12.78 3.50
N GLU A 361 -12.64 -13.17 2.33
CA GLU A 361 -11.87 -13.19 1.09
C GLU A 361 -12.32 -12.03 0.17
N ASP A 362 -11.43 -11.60 -0.72
CA ASP A 362 -11.71 -10.52 -1.67
C ASP A 362 -12.91 -10.86 -2.57
N GLY A 363 -13.85 -9.92 -2.68
CA GLY A 363 -15.07 -10.11 -3.46
C GLY A 363 -16.21 -10.83 -2.73
N ASP A 364 -16.07 -11.18 -1.46
CA ASP A 364 -17.18 -11.73 -0.68
C ASP A 364 -18.34 -10.75 -0.58
N THR A 365 -19.55 -11.18 -0.90
CA THR A 365 -20.78 -10.46 -0.56
C THR A 365 -21.35 -11.05 0.71
N ILE A 366 -21.49 -10.23 1.76
CA ILE A 366 -21.74 -10.70 3.11
C ILE A 366 -22.96 -10.02 3.73
N PHE A 367 -23.83 -10.85 4.31
CA PHE A 367 -24.88 -10.42 5.22
C PHE A 367 -24.52 -10.84 6.65
N PHE A 368 -24.28 -9.85 7.55
CA PHE A 368 -23.93 -10.11 8.94
C PHE A 368 -25.17 -10.24 9.82
N LYS A 369 -25.25 -11.33 10.57
CA LYS A 369 -26.23 -11.50 11.65
C LYS A 369 -25.60 -11.15 12.99
N PHE A 370 -26.25 -10.26 13.71
CA PHE A 370 -25.75 -9.75 14.99
C PHE A 370 -26.91 -9.46 15.95
N ASN A 371 -26.62 -9.54 17.26
CA ASN A 371 -27.50 -9.05 18.31
C ASN A 371 -27.15 -7.61 18.64
N THR A 372 -28.15 -6.72 18.66
CA THR A 372 -27.95 -5.37 19.12
C THR A 372 -27.64 -5.40 20.63
N PRO A 373 -26.51 -4.81 21.10
CA PRO A 373 -26.24 -4.73 22.52
C PRO A 373 -27.37 -3.98 23.22
N GLN A 374 -27.97 -4.60 24.25
CA GLN A 374 -28.97 -3.90 25.06
C GLN A 374 -28.28 -2.71 25.75
N GLN A 375 -28.78 -1.51 25.51
CA GLN A 375 -28.32 -0.34 26.27
C GLN A 375 -28.59 -0.61 27.74
N PRO A 376 -27.61 -0.35 28.65
CA PRO A 376 -27.88 -0.44 30.09
C PRO A 376 -29.03 0.50 30.41
N LYS A 377 -30.10 -0.02 31.00
CA LYS A 377 -31.21 0.77 31.48
C LYS A 377 -30.61 1.84 32.43
N LYS A 378 -30.74 3.11 32.07
CA LYS A 378 -30.42 4.20 33.00
C LYS A 378 -31.25 3.97 34.26
N LYS A 379 -30.54 3.72 35.37
CA LYS A 379 -31.13 3.73 36.70
C LYS A 379 -31.41 5.15 37.13
#